data_e5c66acd1651529c61c41deb0da04489
#
_entry.id   e5c66acd1651529c61c41deb0da04489
#
_cell.length_a   1.000
_cell.length_b   1.000
_cell.length_c   1.000
_cell.angle_alpha   90.00
_cell.angle_beta   90.00
_cell.angle_gamma   90.00
#
_symmetry.space_group_name_H-M   'P 1'
#
loop_
_entity.id
_entity.type
_entity.pdbx_description
1 polymer ?
#
loop_
_entity_poly.entity_id
_entity_poly.type
_entity_poly.pdbx_seq_one_letter_code
_entity_poly.pdbx_strand_id
1 'polypeptide(L)'
;MRSMLPMRAAKLGYIVMSVLFCAMGAVLLLTPEPSVEWVGRLLGIFLIVFGSVKLVGYFSRDLFRLAFQYDLAFGLLLIALGCAALCRPNSTLSFLAAMSGIPVLADALFKVQIALDARRFGIRRWWLILALAVLTGAVGAVLLFRPAAAVTVMTALMGAALLADGALNLSVALCTVKIIAHQQPDVIETFDFEIKD
;
A
#
# COMPACT_ATOMS: atom_id res chain seq x y z
N MET A 1 -27.35 7.25 -29.71
CA MET A 1 -26.24 6.28 -29.57
C MET A 1 -25.21 6.85 -28.61
N ARG A 2 -25.39 6.69 -27.31
CA ARG A 2 -24.36 7.09 -26.33
C ARG A 2 -23.22 6.08 -26.42
N SER A 3 -22.03 6.61 -26.65
CA SER A 3 -20.81 5.90 -27.01
C SER A 3 -20.48 4.74 -26.06
N MET A 4 -20.48 3.52 -26.56
CA MET A 4 -19.96 2.32 -25.90
C MET A 4 -18.43 2.36 -25.72
N LEU A 5 -17.76 3.38 -26.30
CA LEU A 5 -16.31 3.57 -26.28
C LEU A 5 -15.69 3.73 -24.89
N PRO A 6 -16.27 4.56 -23.95
CA PRO A 6 -15.63 4.74 -22.63
C PRO A 6 -15.70 3.47 -21.77
N MET A 7 -16.73 2.65 -21.91
CA MET A 7 -16.87 1.41 -21.15
C MET A 7 -15.89 0.34 -21.62
N ARG A 8 -15.62 0.25 -22.92
CA ARG A 8 -14.59 -0.66 -23.48
C ARG A 8 -13.17 -0.23 -23.11
N ALA A 9 -12.90 1.07 -23.12
CA ALA A 9 -11.59 1.61 -22.71
C ALA A 9 -11.34 1.40 -21.22
N ALA A 10 -12.34 1.64 -20.35
CA ALA A 10 -12.24 1.38 -18.92
C ALA A 10 -11.98 -0.10 -18.62
N LYS A 11 -12.69 -1.01 -19.31
CA LYS A 11 -12.49 -2.46 -19.19
C LYS A 11 -11.08 -2.88 -19.59
N LEU A 12 -10.59 -2.41 -20.75
CA LEU A 12 -9.25 -2.72 -21.21
C LEU A 12 -8.20 -2.22 -20.21
N GLY A 13 -8.38 -0.99 -19.70
CA GLY A 13 -7.52 -0.43 -18.66
C GLY A 13 -7.49 -1.28 -17.40
N TYR A 14 -8.65 -1.79 -16.97
CA TYR A 14 -8.75 -2.65 -15.78
C TYR A 14 -8.03 -3.99 -15.96
N ILE A 15 -8.16 -4.61 -17.13
CA ILE A 15 -7.46 -5.87 -17.46
C ILE A 15 -5.95 -5.63 -17.54
N VAL A 16 -5.51 -4.56 -18.19
CA VAL A 16 -4.07 -4.21 -18.30
C VAL A 16 -3.48 -3.98 -16.91
N MET A 17 -4.15 -3.21 -16.04
CA MET A 17 -3.69 -2.98 -14.66
C MET A 17 -3.64 -4.29 -13.86
N SER A 18 -4.62 -5.16 -14.00
CA SER A 18 -4.63 -6.47 -13.32
C SER A 18 -3.46 -7.34 -13.75
N VAL A 19 -3.17 -7.39 -15.04
CA VAL A 19 -2.03 -8.13 -15.59
C VAL A 19 -0.70 -7.54 -15.10
N LEU A 20 -0.58 -6.21 -15.07
CA LEU A 20 0.60 -5.53 -14.53
C LEU A 20 0.81 -5.84 -13.05
N PHE A 21 -0.25 -5.86 -12.24
CA PHE A 21 -0.16 -6.23 -10.82
C PHE A 21 0.26 -7.69 -10.65
N CYS A 22 -0.28 -8.61 -11.45
CA CYS A 22 0.15 -10.01 -11.45
C CYS A 22 1.62 -10.14 -11.84
N ALA A 23 2.06 -9.48 -12.90
CA ALA A 23 3.45 -9.55 -13.36
C ALA A 23 4.42 -8.97 -12.32
N MET A 24 4.11 -7.79 -11.78
CA MET A 24 4.93 -7.15 -10.75
C MET A 24 4.94 -7.95 -9.45
N GLY A 25 3.79 -8.46 -9.02
CA GLY A 25 3.68 -9.33 -7.86
C GLY A 25 4.50 -10.62 -8.01
N ALA A 26 4.47 -11.25 -9.19
CA ALA A 26 5.28 -12.42 -9.48
C ALA A 26 6.79 -12.12 -9.41
N VAL A 27 7.24 -11.01 -9.97
CA VAL A 27 8.66 -10.59 -9.91
C VAL A 27 9.09 -10.37 -8.47
N LEU A 28 8.32 -9.62 -7.67
CA LEU A 28 8.66 -9.34 -6.27
C LEU A 28 8.68 -10.61 -5.40
N LEU A 29 7.81 -11.57 -5.70
CA LEU A 29 7.71 -12.83 -4.96
C LEU A 29 8.84 -13.81 -5.33
N LEU A 30 9.14 -13.95 -6.63
CA LEU A 30 10.12 -14.92 -7.11
C LEU A 30 11.57 -14.43 -6.95
N THR A 31 11.79 -13.13 -7.02
CA THR A 31 13.11 -12.51 -6.92
C THR A 31 13.10 -11.35 -5.91
N PRO A 32 12.87 -11.62 -4.61
CA PRO A 32 12.72 -10.55 -3.62
C PRO A 32 14.00 -9.75 -3.41
N GLU A 33 15.17 -10.38 -3.39
CA GLU A 33 16.45 -9.69 -3.14
C GLU A 33 16.79 -8.62 -4.19
N PRO A 34 16.79 -8.90 -5.52
CA PRO A 34 16.98 -7.83 -6.50
C PRO A 34 15.81 -6.84 -6.53
N SER A 35 14.61 -7.27 -6.18
CA SER A 35 13.43 -6.39 -6.12
C SER A 35 13.53 -5.33 -5.03
N VAL A 36 14.21 -5.62 -3.90
CA VAL A 36 14.48 -4.62 -2.84
C VAL A 36 15.21 -3.40 -3.41
N GLU A 37 16.16 -3.60 -4.31
CA GLU A 37 16.90 -2.51 -4.93
C GLU A 37 16.01 -1.61 -5.78
N TRP A 38 15.12 -2.18 -6.59
CA TRP A 38 14.16 -1.43 -7.39
C TRP A 38 13.13 -0.69 -6.53
N VAL A 39 12.59 -1.34 -5.52
CA VAL A 39 11.67 -0.74 -4.55
C VAL A 39 12.33 0.43 -3.82
N GLY A 40 13.59 0.25 -3.38
CA GLY A 40 14.34 1.31 -2.73
C GLY A 40 14.63 2.51 -3.63
N ARG A 41 14.95 2.28 -4.91
CA ARG A 41 15.13 3.37 -5.88
C ARG A 41 13.84 4.12 -6.17
N LEU A 42 12.72 3.41 -6.34
CA LEU A 42 11.40 4.03 -6.52
C LEU A 42 11.01 4.85 -5.30
N LEU A 43 11.22 4.33 -4.10
CA LEU A 43 11.02 5.07 -2.86
C LEU A 43 11.90 6.33 -2.82
N GLY A 44 13.17 6.23 -3.22
CA GLY A 44 14.09 7.37 -3.29
C GLY A 44 13.60 8.48 -4.20
N ILE A 45 13.13 8.14 -5.41
CA ILE A 45 12.54 9.11 -6.35
C ILE A 45 11.31 9.77 -5.71
N PHE A 46 10.41 8.97 -5.12
CA PHE A 46 9.20 9.48 -4.47
C PHE A 46 9.53 10.45 -3.33
N LEU A 47 10.50 10.12 -2.49
CA LEU A 47 10.93 10.97 -1.38
C LEU A 47 11.54 12.30 -1.86
N ILE A 48 12.33 12.29 -2.94
CA ILE A 48 12.89 13.51 -3.54
C ILE A 48 11.77 14.40 -4.09
N VAL A 49 10.84 13.82 -4.85
CA VAL A 49 9.71 14.58 -5.41
C VAL A 49 8.86 15.17 -4.29
N PHE A 50 8.50 14.37 -3.29
CA PHE A 50 7.69 14.84 -2.16
C PHE A 50 8.42 15.90 -1.32
N GLY A 51 9.72 15.71 -1.06
CA GLY A 51 10.56 16.70 -0.38
C GLY A 51 10.69 18.00 -1.16
N SER A 52 10.81 17.93 -2.49
CA SER A 52 10.84 19.10 -3.36
C SER A 52 9.52 19.89 -3.31
N VAL A 53 8.38 19.20 -3.34
CA VAL A 53 7.05 19.83 -3.20
C VAL A 53 6.95 20.56 -1.85
N LYS A 54 7.43 19.95 -0.75
CA LYS A 54 7.45 20.61 0.58
C LYS A 54 8.34 21.85 0.61
N LEU A 55 9.50 21.81 -0.05
CA LEU A 55 10.38 22.99 -0.17
C LEU A 55 9.71 24.10 -0.98
N VAL A 56 9.08 23.78 -2.09
CA VAL A 56 8.33 24.77 -2.89
C VAL A 56 7.20 25.38 -2.06
N GLY A 57 6.47 24.56 -1.30
CA GLY A 57 5.42 25.02 -0.39
C GLY A 57 5.96 26.00 0.68
N TYR A 58 7.12 25.71 1.25
CA TYR A 58 7.76 26.60 2.24
C TYR A 58 8.18 27.96 1.65
N PHE A 59 8.68 27.98 0.42
CA PHE A 59 9.09 29.22 -0.26
C PHE A 59 7.92 29.98 -0.90
N SER A 60 6.70 29.41 -0.89
CA SER A 60 5.50 30.11 -1.33
C SER A 60 5.22 31.31 -0.40
N ARG A 61 4.79 32.43 -0.98
CA ARG A 61 4.53 33.67 -0.25
C ARG A 61 3.12 33.78 0.31
N ASP A 62 2.34 32.68 0.30
CA ASP A 62 0.96 32.66 0.74
C ASP A 62 0.79 32.58 2.26
N LEU A 63 -0.36 33.05 2.77
CA LEU A 63 -0.79 32.95 4.16
C LEU A 63 -0.77 31.52 4.73
N PHE A 64 -0.82 30.51 3.88
CA PHE A 64 -0.66 29.08 4.24
C PHE A 64 0.74 28.74 4.78
N ARG A 65 1.74 29.61 4.64
CA ARG A 65 3.09 29.42 5.16
C ARG A 65 3.11 29.13 6.67
N LEU A 66 2.19 29.69 7.45
CA LEU A 66 2.11 29.44 8.89
C LEU A 66 1.74 27.98 9.22
N ALA A 67 1.01 27.30 8.35
CA ALA A 67 0.67 25.88 8.49
C ALA A 67 1.84 24.95 8.11
N PHE A 68 2.82 25.46 7.35
CA PHE A 68 3.93 24.68 6.78
C PHE A 68 5.31 25.07 7.34
N GLN A 69 5.36 25.64 8.54
CA GLN A 69 6.63 26.14 9.11
C GLN A 69 7.71 25.06 9.33
N TYR A 70 7.34 23.79 9.44
CA TYR A 70 8.28 22.67 9.56
C TYR A 70 8.64 22.02 8.21
N ASP A 71 8.04 22.45 7.10
CA ASP A 71 8.22 21.83 5.79
C ASP A 71 9.61 22.01 5.21
N LEU A 72 10.35 23.05 5.60
CA LEU A 72 11.76 23.21 5.22
C LEU A 72 12.62 22.04 5.77
N ALA A 73 12.53 21.81 7.07
CA ALA A 73 13.34 20.75 7.71
C ALA A 73 12.94 19.37 7.21
N PHE A 74 11.62 19.08 7.14
CA PHE A 74 11.12 17.82 6.61
C PHE A 74 11.42 17.66 5.12
N GLY A 75 11.29 18.69 4.29
CA GLY A 75 11.61 18.64 2.88
C GLY A 75 13.07 18.33 2.63
N LEU A 76 13.98 18.99 3.36
CA LEU A 76 15.42 18.73 3.27
C LEU A 76 15.77 17.31 3.72
N LEU A 77 15.19 16.84 4.82
CA LEU A 77 15.39 15.48 5.34
C LEU A 77 14.89 14.43 4.35
N LEU A 78 13.71 14.63 3.74
CA LEU A 78 13.15 13.72 2.74
C LEU A 78 14.03 13.65 1.49
N ILE A 79 14.56 14.79 1.02
CA ILE A 79 15.49 14.82 -0.12
C ILE A 79 16.78 14.08 0.22
N ALA A 80 17.36 14.35 1.40
CA ALA A 80 18.58 13.68 1.84
C ALA A 80 18.39 12.15 1.93
N LEU A 81 17.26 11.70 2.52
CA LEU A 81 16.90 10.30 2.61
C LEU A 81 16.63 9.70 1.23
N GLY A 82 15.98 10.43 0.34
CA GLY A 82 15.75 10.02 -1.04
C GLY A 82 17.03 9.86 -1.83
N CYS A 83 17.98 10.78 -1.70
CA CYS A 83 19.31 10.65 -2.30
C CYS A 83 20.07 9.42 -1.74
N ALA A 84 20.02 9.19 -0.43
CA ALA A 84 20.60 7.99 0.18
C ALA A 84 19.97 6.71 -0.37
N ALA A 85 18.64 6.69 -0.55
CA ALA A 85 17.91 5.55 -1.12
C ALA A 85 18.26 5.30 -2.60
N LEU A 86 18.55 6.33 -3.37
CA LEU A 86 19.02 6.18 -4.75
C LEU A 86 20.45 5.63 -4.80
N CYS A 87 21.34 6.12 -3.94
CA CYS A 87 22.75 5.70 -3.92
C CYS A 87 22.95 4.31 -3.33
N ARG A 88 22.23 3.98 -2.24
CA ARG A 88 22.35 2.72 -1.48
C ARG A 88 20.99 2.20 -1.04
N PRO A 89 20.16 1.71 -1.96
CA PRO A 89 18.76 1.35 -1.67
C PRO A 89 18.64 0.30 -0.56
N ASN A 90 19.43 -0.78 -0.63
CA ASN A 90 19.40 -1.86 0.37
C ASN A 90 19.76 -1.39 1.78
N SER A 91 20.80 -0.55 1.90
CA SER A 91 21.23 0.00 3.19
C SER A 91 20.21 0.95 3.77
N THR A 92 19.60 1.79 2.92
CA THR A 92 18.59 2.78 3.35
C THR A 92 17.31 2.08 3.79
N LEU A 93 16.82 1.10 3.04
CA LEU A 93 15.65 0.31 3.43
C LEU A 93 15.90 -0.48 4.72
N SER A 94 17.08 -1.08 4.86
CA SER A 94 17.47 -1.78 6.10
C SER A 94 17.54 -0.84 7.30
N PHE A 95 18.06 0.37 7.12
CA PHE A 95 18.07 1.40 8.16
C PHE A 95 16.65 1.81 8.57
N LEU A 96 15.75 2.06 7.61
CA LEU A 96 14.35 2.38 7.86
C LEU A 96 13.62 1.23 8.57
N ALA A 97 13.88 -0.01 8.17
CA ALA A 97 13.34 -1.19 8.81
C ALA A 97 13.80 -1.29 10.26
N ALA A 98 15.10 -1.10 10.54
CA ALA A 98 15.65 -1.10 11.90
C ALA A 98 15.02 0.01 12.76
N MET A 99 14.89 1.23 12.23
CA MET A 99 14.24 2.36 12.92
C MET A 99 12.78 2.05 13.24
N SER A 100 12.04 1.40 12.34
CA SER A 100 10.65 0.99 12.59
C SER A 100 10.53 -0.16 13.60
N GLY A 101 11.58 -0.94 13.81
CA GLY A 101 11.60 -2.03 14.79
C GLY A 101 11.42 -1.54 16.23
N ILE A 102 11.95 -0.37 16.58
CA ILE A 102 11.84 0.20 17.93
C ILE A 102 10.38 0.47 18.32
N PRO A 103 9.60 1.26 17.58
CA PRO A 103 8.19 1.51 17.92
C PRO A 103 7.33 0.23 17.87
N VAL A 104 7.65 -0.73 16.97
CA VAL A 104 6.94 -2.01 16.91
C VAL A 104 7.21 -2.84 18.17
N LEU A 105 8.42 -2.85 18.69
CA LEU A 105 8.75 -3.50 19.97
C LEU A 105 8.03 -2.82 21.14
N ALA A 106 7.98 -1.49 21.17
CA ALA A 106 7.26 -0.75 22.19
C ALA A 106 5.75 -1.08 22.17
N ASP A 107 5.14 -1.13 20.98
CA ASP A 107 3.74 -1.54 20.79
C ASP A 107 3.49 -2.97 21.29
N ALA A 108 4.40 -3.90 21.04
CA ALA A 108 4.33 -5.27 21.54
C ALA A 108 4.33 -5.32 23.07
N LEU A 109 5.21 -4.53 23.74
CA LEU A 109 5.25 -4.44 25.20
C LEU A 109 3.95 -3.87 25.77
N PHE A 110 3.37 -2.83 25.16
CA PHE A 110 2.07 -2.30 25.58
C PHE A 110 0.96 -3.35 25.44
N LYS A 111 0.95 -4.13 24.35
CA LYS A 111 0.00 -5.22 24.18
C LYS A 111 0.16 -6.33 25.21
N VAL A 112 1.40 -6.65 25.63
CA VAL A 112 1.63 -7.58 26.76
C VAL A 112 1.00 -7.05 28.04
N GLN A 113 1.18 -5.76 28.37
CA GLN A 113 0.54 -5.16 29.55
C GLN A 113 -0.99 -5.25 29.46
N ILE A 114 -1.56 -4.89 28.31
CA ILE A 114 -3.01 -5.01 28.08
C ILE A 114 -3.50 -6.45 28.26
N ALA A 115 -2.75 -7.44 27.78
CA ALA A 115 -3.10 -8.85 27.93
C ALA A 115 -3.10 -9.30 29.40
N LEU A 116 -2.11 -8.85 30.18
CA LEU A 116 -2.04 -9.14 31.63
C LEU A 116 -3.18 -8.49 32.40
N ASP A 117 -3.52 -7.25 32.08
CA ASP A 117 -4.64 -6.55 32.69
C ASP A 117 -5.99 -7.20 32.28
N ALA A 118 -6.16 -7.55 31.01
CA ALA A 118 -7.32 -8.30 30.55
C ALA A 118 -7.51 -9.63 31.31
N ARG A 119 -6.40 -10.32 31.63
CA ARG A 119 -6.43 -11.52 32.47
C ARG A 119 -6.90 -11.20 33.87
N ARG A 120 -6.40 -10.11 34.49
CA ARG A 120 -6.79 -9.68 35.84
C ARG A 120 -8.27 -9.31 35.93
N PHE A 121 -8.82 -8.70 34.87
CA PHE A 121 -10.25 -8.35 34.77
C PHE A 121 -11.13 -9.54 34.35
N GLY A 122 -10.60 -10.76 34.26
CA GLY A 122 -11.37 -11.96 33.95
C GLY A 122 -11.84 -12.07 32.50
N ILE A 123 -11.23 -11.34 31.58
CA ILE A 123 -11.55 -11.41 30.12
C ILE A 123 -11.11 -12.77 29.58
N ARG A 124 -12.06 -13.59 29.16
CA ARG A 124 -11.82 -14.99 28.76
C ARG A 124 -10.83 -15.15 27.59
N ARG A 125 -10.70 -14.13 26.72
CA ARG A 125 -9.85 -14.18 25.51
C ARG A 125 -8.50 -13.44 25.65
N TRP A 126 -8.03 -13.21 26.88
CA TRP A 126 -6.75 -12.51 27.14
C TRP A 126 -5.55 -13.14 26.42
N TRP A 127 -5.57 -14.46 26.23
CA TRP A 127 -4.50 -15.21 25.58
C TRP A 127 -4.33 -14.85 24.08
N LEU A 128 -5.41 -14.46 23.37
CA LEU A 128 -5.32 -13.97 21.98
C LEU A 128 -4.53 -12.66 21.91
N ILE A 129 -4.77 -11.75 22.86
CA ILE A 129 -4.03 -10.49 22.93
C ILE A 129 -2.55 -10.78 23.19
N LEU A 130 -2.26 -11.72 24.10
CA LEU A 130 -0.89 -12.12 24.40
C LEU A 130 -0.21 -12.78 23.20
N ALA A 131 -0.89 -13.67 22.50
CA ALA A 131 -0.35 -14.30 21.28
C ALA A 131 -0.01 -13.27 20.20
N LEU A 132 -0.91 -12.29 19.98
CA LEU A 132 -0.65 -11.19 19.03
C LEU A 132 0.49 -10.29 19.52
N ALA A 133 0.61 -10.04 20.82
CA ALA A 133 1.72 -9.28 21.40
C ALA A 133 3.07 -9.97 21.15
N VAL A 134 3.15 -11.28 21.38
CA VAL A 134 4.36 -12.08 21.10
C VAL A 134 4.70 -12.06 19.62
N LEU A 135 3.71 -12.24 18.75
CA LEU A 135 3.92 -12.16 17.30
C LEU A 135 4.44 -10.78 16.87
N THR A 136 3.82 -9.69 17.37
CA THR A 136 4.27 -8.32 17.11
C THR A 136 5.69 -8.09 17.62
N GLY A 137 6.02 -8.62 18.81
CA GLY A 137 7.35 -8.53 19.39
C GLY A 137 8.39 -9.29 18.56
N ALA A 138 8.06 -10.47 18.05
CA ALA A 138 8.94 -11.23 17.17
C ALA A 138 9.24 -10.47 15.87
N VAL A 139 8.20 -9.86 15.26
CA VAL A 139 8.37 -9.02 14.07
C VAL A 139 9.26 -7.81 14.37
N GLY A 140 9.01 -7.10 15.48
CA GLY A 140 9.83 -5.96 15.89
C GLY A 140 11.30 -6.35 16.15
N ALA A 141 11.52 -7.51 16.75
CA ALA A 141 12.88 -8.04 16.98
C ALA A 141 13.59 -8.36 15.64
N VAL A 142 12.90 -8.98 14.68
CA VAL A 142 13.47 -9.26 13.35
C VAL A 142 13.80 -7.96 12.61
N LEU A 143 12.92 -6.95 12.67
CA LEU A 143 13.17 -5.64 12.09
C LEU A 143 14.40 -4.96 12.66
N LEU A 144 14.62 -5.08 13.97
CA LEU A 144 15.73 -4.43 14.66
C LEU A 144 17.06 -5.18 14.48
N PHE A 145 17.05 -6.50 14.65
CA PHE A 145 18.28 -7.31 14.67
C PHE A 145 18.67 -7.89 13.32
N ARG A 146 17.72 -8.06 12.39
CA ARG A 146 17.94 -8.58 11.02
C ARG A 146 17.20 -7.76 9.97
N PRO A 147 17.46 -6.44 9.88
CA PRO A 147 16.69 -5.55 9.04
C PRO A 147 16.75 -5.91 7.56
N ALA A 148 17.90 -6.36 7.04
CA ALA A 148 18.00 -6.77 5.64
C ALA A 148 17.09 -7.96 5.31
N ALA A 149 17.07 -8.99 6.17
CA ALA A 149 16.17 -10.13 6.00
C ALA A 149 14.70 -9.71 6.12
N ALA A 150 14.38 -8.78 7.04
CA ALA A 150 13.03 -8.24 7.20
C ALA A 150 12.55 -7.54 5.93
N VAL A 151 13.39 -6.72 5.31
CA VAL A 151 13.06 -6.01 4.04
C VAL A 151 12.80 -7.01 2.92
N THR A 152 13.63 -8.05 2.79
CA THR A 152 13.45 -9.11 1.78
C THR A 152 12.11 -9.83 1.97
N VAL A 153 11.78 -10.23 3.20
CA VAL A 153 10.50 -10.88 3.51
C VAL A 153 9.31 -9.95 3.24
N MET A 154 9.41 -8.69 3.63
CA MET A 154 8.36 -7.70 3.35
C MET A 154 8.14 -7.49 1.85
N THR A 155 9.21 -7.46 1.06
CA THR A 155 9.12 -7.37 -0.40
C THR A 155 8.43 -8.58 -0.99
N ALA A 156 8.74 -9.79 -0.51
CA ALA A 156 8.06 -11.01 -0.93
C ALA A 156 6.57 -11.01 -0.56
N LEU A 157 6.22 -10.59 0.67
CA LEU A 157 4.83 -10.46 1.10
C LEU A 157 4.04 -9.43 0.28
N MET A 158 4.68 -8.29 -0.05
CA MET A 158 4.09 -7.30 -0.95
C MET A 158 3.85 -7.89 -2.34
N GLY A 159 4.80 -8.70 -2.85
CA GLY A 159 4.64 -9.44 -4.09
C GLY A 159 3.44 -10.40 -4.07
N ALA A 160 3.27 -11.16 -2.97
CA ALA A 160 2.14 -12.06 -2.79
C ALA A 160 0.80 -11.29 -2.74
N ALA A 161 0.76 -10.17 -2.03
CA ALA A 161 -0.42 -9.30 -1.97
C ALA A 161 -0.80 -8.75 -3.35
N LEU A 162 0.17 -8.21 -4.10
CA LEU A 162 -0.08 -7.71 -5.47
C LEU A 162 -0.53 -8.81 -6.43
N LEU A 163 0.00 -10.02 -6.30
CA LEU A 163 -0.48 -11.17 -7.06
C LEU A 163 -1.94 -11.51 -6.73
N ALA A 164 -2.29 -11.54 -5.45
CA ALA A 164 -3.66 -11.79 -5.02
C ALA A 164 -4.63 -10.73 -5.54
N ASP A 165 -4.27 -9.44 -5.40
CA ASP A 165 -5.06 -8.32 -5.92
C ASP A 165 -5.20 -8.36 -7.44
N GLY A 166 -4.11 -8.62 -8.16
CA GLY A 166 -4.13 -8.76 -9.61
C GLY A 166 -5.02 -9.92 -10.08
N ALA A 167 -4.93 -11.08 -9.42
CA ALA A 167 -5.76 -12.25 -9.71
C ALA A 167 -7.25 -11.99 -9.41
N LEU A 168 -7.57 -11.36 -8.28
CA LEU A 168 -8.93 -10.98 -7.91
C LEU A 168 -9.51 -9.98 -8.94
N ASN A 169 -8.79 -8.92 -9.26
CA ASN A 169 -9.22 -7.92 -10.22
C ASN A 169 -9.41 -8.52 -11.62
N LEU A 170 -8.54 -9.41 -12.05
CA LEU A 170 -8.68 -10.12 -13.31
C LEU A 170 -9.92 -11.02 -13.31
N SER A 171 -10.16 -11.74 -12.22
CA SER A 171 -11.33 -12.59 -12.05
C SER A 171 -12.63 -11.77 -12.11
N VAL A 172 -12.69 -10.64 -11.42
CA VAL A 172 -13.84 -9.71 -11.45
C VAL A 172 -14.05 -9.19 -12.87
N ALA A 173 -12.99 -8.74 -13.56
CA ALA A 173 -13.08 -8.22 -14.93
C ALA A 173 -13.61 -9.28 -15.91
N LEU A 174 -13.19 -10.53 -15.77
CA LEU A 174 -13.65 -11.65 -16.62
C LEU A 174 -15.09 -12.08 -16.29
N CYS A 175 -15.45 -12.17 -15.00
CA CYS A 175 -16.80 -12.54 -14.57
C CYS A 175 -17.83 -11.47 -14.96
N THR A 176 -17.54 -10.20 -14.74
CA THR A 176 -18.43 -9.08 -15.11
C THR A 176 -18.73 -9.08 -16.61
N VAL A 177 -17.74 -9.41 -17.43
CA VAL A 177 -17.91 -9.53 -18.88
C VAL A 177 -18.87 -10.65 -19.27
N LYS A 178 -18.82 -11.79 -18.57
CA LYS A 178 -19.69 -12.92 -18.84
C LYS A 178 -21.15 -12.61 -18.47
N ILE A 179 -21.37 -11.88 -17.40
CA ILE A 179 -22.71 -11.47 -16.95
C ILE A 179 -23.33 -10.48 -17.95
N ILE A 180 -22.60 -9.44 -18.37
CA ILE A 180 -23.10 -8.44 -19.32
C ILE A 180 -23.39 -9.04 -20.70
N ALA A 181 -22.62 -10.05 -21.15
CA ALA A 181 -22.87 -10.73 -22.40
C ALA A 181 -24.14 -11.61 -22.39
N HIS A 182 -24.65 -11.99 -21.22
CA HIS A 182 -25.85 -12.81 -21.05
C HIS A 182 -27.09 -12.01 -20.65
N GLN A 183 -26.95 -10.74 -20.27
CA GLN A 183 -28.09 -9.85 -20.06
C GLN A 183 -28.59 -9.39 -21.44
N GLN A 184 -29.79 -9.82 -21.82
CA GLN A 184 -30.52 -9.18 -22.90
C GLN A 184 -30.73 -7.70 -22.52
N PRO A 185 -30.60 -6.76 -23.47
CA PRO A 185 -30.92 -5.38 -23.18
C PRO A 185 -32.35 -5.31 -22.68
N ASP A 186 -32.59 -4.75 -21.49
CA ASP A 186 -33.91 -4.46 -21.01
C ASP A 186 -34.61 -3.59 -22.08
N VAL A 187 -35.57 -4.18 -22.73
CA VAL A 187 -36.48 -3.47 -23.63
C VAL A 187 -37.27 -2.54 -22.71
N ILE A 188 -36.92 -1.27 -22.69
CA ILE A 188 -37.80 -0.24 -22.12
C ILE A 188 -39.02 -0.22 -23.02
N GLU A 189 -40.07 -0.93 -22.63
CA GLU A 189 -41.38 -0.74 -23.21
C GLU A 189 -41.81 0.70 -22.91
N THR A 190 -41.62 1.57 -23.89
CA THR A 190 -42.28 2.87 -23.91
C THR A 190 -43.76 2.61 -24.01
N PHE A 191 -44.47 2.72 -22.86
CA PHE A 191 -45.92 2.82 -22.87
C PHE A 191 -46.28 4.16 -23.56
N ASP A 192 -46.67 4.06 -24.83
CA ASP A 192 -47.33 5.15 -25.55
C ASP A 192 -48.67 5.36 -24.85
N PHE A 193 -48.76 6.39 -24.01
CA PHE A 193 -50.03 6.93 -23.56
C PHE A 193 -50.68 7.58 -24.76
N GLU A 194 -51.51 6.84 -25.51
CA GLU A 194 -52.51 7.43 -26.41
C GLU A 194 -53.47 8.26 -25.56
N ILE A 195 -53.30 9.58 -25.59
CA ILE A 195 -54.32 10.52 -25.14
C ILE A 195 -55.42 10.49 -26.18
N LYS A 196 -56.53 9.82 -25.87
CA LYS A 196 -57.77 9.90 -26.63
C LYS A 196 -58.47 11.18 -26.21
N ASP A 197 -58.54 12.13 -27.14
CA ASP A 197 -59.47 13.29 -27.10
C ASP A 197 -60.93 12.86 -27.25
#